data_7a597838a27ab0d87de1ad2032e784eb
#
_entry.id   7a597838a27ab0d87de1ad2032e784eb
#
_cell.length_a   1.000
_cell.length_b   1.000
_cell.length_c   1.000
_cell.angle_alpha   90.00
_cell.angle_beta   90.00
_cell.angle_gamma   90.00
#
_symmetry.space_group_name_H-M   'P 1'
#
loop_
_entity.id
_entity.type
_entity.pdbx_description
1 polymer ?
#
loop_
_entity_poly.entity_id
_entity_poly.type
_entity_poly.pdbx_seq_one_letter_code
_entity_poly.pdbx_strand_id
1 'polypeptide(L)'
;MADHSRMKLGRKAIKTDSRTLAFGKYLTPSLPPPPPTADWTKGIASWGMMLNDTLGDCTIAGCGHAVQVWTANAGSEVTVPDPAILSYYEQWDGYNPSDPSTDQGGIELDVLNDWKKSGFAGNALLAFADPKPANLTEIHQSIALFGGVYIGLALPLTAQNQDVWDVVPHGGAHAKKGSWGGHCVFVPKYDQNGFTCITWGQLKTMTLAFWKEYCDEAHTLLSTDWITANGSPAGFDQAQLLTDLGAIK
;
A
#
# COMPACT_ATOMS: atom_id res chain seq x y z
N MET A 1 1.23 -25.15 4.38
CA MET A 1 0.41 -24.23 3.55
C MET A 1 -0.33 -23.30 4.50
N ALA A 2 -0.12 -21.99 4.30
CA ALA A 2 -0.82 -21.00 5.09
C ALA A 2 -2.33 -21.04 4.73
N ASP A 3 -3.20 -20.98 5.74
CA ASP A 3 -4.65 -20.86 5.55
C ASP A 3 -5.07 -19.42 5.91
N HIS A 4 -5.33 -18.61 4.89
CA HIS A 4 -5.80 -17.24 5.04
C HIS A 4 -7.32 -17.09 4.79
N SER A 5 -8.06 -18.20 4.69
CA SER A 5 -9.50 -18.19 4.34
C SER A 5 -10.37 -17.38 5.32
N ARG A 6 -9.89 -17.19 6.55
CA ARG A 6 -10.58 -16.42 7.60
C ARG A 6 -10.17 -14.95 7.66
N MET A 7 -9.11 -14.57 6.97
CA MET A 7 -8.61 -13.19 6.97
C MET A 7 -9.59 -12.26 6.25
N LYS A 8 -9.63 -11.01 6.72
CA LYS A 8 -10.54 -10.01 6.18
C LYS A 8 -9.95 -9.27 5.00
N LEU A 9 -10.82 -8.91 4.11
CA LEU A 9 -10.57 -8.03 2.97
C LEU A 9 -11.54 -6.86 3.08
N GLY A 10 -11.13 -5.68 2.62
CA GLY A 10 -11.99 -4.51 2.80
C GLY A 10 -11.74 -3.41 1.77
N ARG A 11 -10.93 -3.64 0.73
CA ARG A 11 -10.78 -2.64 -0.32
C ARG A 11 -12.03 -2.61 -1.19
N LYS A 12 -12.68 -1.45 -1.24
CA LYS A 12 -13.80 -1.16 -2.15
C LYS A 12 -13.33 -1.01 -3.60
N ALA A 13 -14.28 -0.81 -4.51
CA ALA A 13 -13.98 -0.54 -5.91
C ALA A 13 -13.12 0.73 -6.05
N ILE A 14 -12.24 0.71 -7.05
CA ILE A 14 -11.35 1.84 -7.39
C ILE A 14 -12.18 3.09 -7.63
N LYS A 15 -11.79 4.18 -6.98
CA LYS A 15 -12.29 5.51 -7.25
C LYS A 15 -11.23 6.27 -8.03
N THR A 16 -11.61 6.82 -9.16
CA THR A 16 -10.72 7.66 -9.97
C THR A 16 -11.06 9.12 -9.82
N ASP A 17 -10.05 9.96 -9.66
CA ASP A 17 -10.16 11.41 -9.74
C ASP A 17 -9.18 11.90 -10.81
N SER A 18 -9.68 12.59 -11.84
CA SER A 18 -8.86 13.11 -12.93
C SER A 18 -7.79 14.12 -12.48
N ARG A 19 -7.89 14.60 -11.25
CA ARG A 19 -6.91 15.49 -10.61
C ARG A 19 -5.76 14.74 -9.94
N THR A 20 -5.87 13.41 -9.74
CA THR A 20 -4.80 12.63 -9.17
C THR A 20 -3.55 12.70 -10.04
N LEU A 21 -2.42 12.95 -9.43
CA LEU A 21 -1.17 13.24 -10.13
C LEU A 21 -0.49 11.94 -10.59
N ALA A 22 -0.05 11.90 -11.84
CA ALA A 22 0.68 10.77 -12.37
C ALA A 22 2.15 10.80 -11.91
N PHE A 23 2.61 9.78 -11.19
CA PHE A 23 3.96 9.69 -10.62
C PHE A 23 5.07 9.87 -11.67
N GLY A 24 4.93 9.25 -12.84
CA GLY A 24 5.90 9.31 -13.93
C GLY A 24 6.23 10.74 -14.39
N LYS A 25 5.35 11.74 -14.17
CA LYS A 25 5.62 13.16 -14.51
C LYS A 25 6.76 13.77 -13.70
N TYR A 26 7.01 13.26 -12.49
CA TYR A 26 7.98 13.83 -11.54
C TYR A 26 9.31 13.09 -11.55
N LEU A 27 9.45 12.06 -12.39
CA LEU A 27 10.69 11.34 -12.62
C LEU A 27 11.49 12.07 -13.72
N THR A 28 12.57 12.72 -13.33
CA THR A 28 13.40 13.47 -14.31
C THR A 28 14.28 12.51 -15.12
N PRO A 29 14.72 12.89 -16.34
CA PRO A 29 15.63 12.06 -17.14
C PRO A 29 16.99 11.78 -16.49
N SER A 30 17.36 12.56 -15.47
CA SER A 30 18.61 12.36 -14.71
C SER A 30 18.47 11.29 -13.61
N LEU A 31 17.25 10.83 -13.33
CA LEU A 31 17.03 9.75 -12.37
C LEU A 31 17.63 8.44 -12.91
N PRO A 32 18.54 7.80 -12.17
CA PRO A 32 19.08 6.51 -12.59
C PRO A 32 17.95 5.45 -12.61
N PRO A 33 18.12 4.39 -13.41
CA PRO A 33 17.18 3.28 -13.38
C PRO A 33 17.09 2.72 -11.94
N PRO A 34 15.93 2.16 -11.54
CA PRO A 34 15.78 1.60 -10.21
C PRO A 34 16.79 0.45 -10.01
N PRO A 35 17.30 0.25 -8.78
CA PRO A 35 18.20 -0.86 -8.50
C PRO A 35 17.52 -2.20 -8.80
N PRO A 36 18.29 -3.29 -9.01
CA PRO A 36 17.71 -4.63 -9.30
C PRO A 36 16.81 -5.14 -8.16
N THR A 37 17.04 -4.69 -6.94
CA THR A 37 16.31 -5.08 -5.73
C THR A 37 16.22 -3.91 -4.77
N ALA A 38 15.12 -3.85 -4.01
CA ALA A 38 15.00 -2.98 -2.83
C ALA A 38 14.37 -3.76 -1.69
N ASP A 39 14.82 -3.55 -0.46
CA ASP A 39 14.32 -4.26 0.71
C ASP A 39 14.36 -3.36 1.95
N TRP A 40 13.23 -2.77 2.28
CA TRP A 40 13.02 -1.88 3.43
C TRP A 40 12.44 -2.59 4.64
N THR A 41 12.40 -3.94 4.60
CA THR A 41 11.89 -4.78 5.71
C THR A 41 12.97 -5.18 6.70
N LYS A 42 14.24 -4.92 6.39
CA LYS A 42 15.37 -5.38 7.18
C LYS A 42 15.40 -4.73 8.56
N GLY A 43 15.60 -5.57 9.59
CA GLY A 43 15.66 -5.11 10.98
C GLY A 43 14.31 -4.99 11.68
N ILE A 44 13.20 -5.13 10.97
CA ILE A 44 11.85 -5.14 11.53
C ILE A 44 11.51 -6.57 11.94
N ALA A 45 11.36 -6.79 13.25
CA ALA A 45 11.22 -8.15 13.80
C ALA A 45 9.78 -8.69 13.73
N SER A 46 8.78 -7.82 13.75
CA SER A 46 7.37 -8.20 13.75
C SER A 46 6.52 -7.12 13.07
N TRP A 47 5.40 -7.53 12.50
CA TRP A 47 4.47 -6.65 11.83
C TRP A 47 3.15 -6.58 12.60
N GLY A 48 2.55 -5.39 12.68
CA GLY A 48 1.23 -5.22 13.28
C GLY A 48 0.15 -5.96 12.50
N MET A 49 -0.74 -6.67 13.19
CA MET A 49 -1.97 -7.21 12.58
C MET A 49 -2.93 -6.09 12.21
N MET A 50 -2.99 -5.06 13.07
CA MET A 50 -3.78 -3.84 12.86
C MET A 50 -5.26 -4.14 12.60
N LEU A 51 -5.82 -5.13 13.34
CA LEU A 51 -7.20 -5.61 13.29
C LEU A 51 -7.63 -6.26 11.96
N ASN A 52 -6.77 -6.34 10.96
CA ASN A 52 -7.13 -6.82 9.63
C ASN A 52 -7.37 -8.35 9.53
N ASP A 53 -7.28 -9.06 10.64
CA ASP A 53 -7.78 -10.43 10.79
C ASP A 53 -9.29 -10.47 11.11
N THR A 54 -9.82 -9.42 11.73
CA THR A 54 -11.21 -9.35 12.22
C THR A 54 -12.05 -8.28 11.52
N LEU A 55 -11.44 -7.23 10.98
CA LEU A 55 -12.10 -6.12 10.30
C LEU A 55 -11.66 -5.97 8.84
N GLY A 56 -12.53 -5.44 8.01
CA GLY A 56 -12.26 -5.08 6.61
C GLY A 56 -11.49 -3.77 6.44
N ASP A 57 -10.54 -3.49 7.32
CA ASP A 57 -9.82 -2.23 7.45
C ASP A 57 -8.46 -2.19 6.72
N CYS A 58 -8.25 -3.06 5.74
CA CYS A 58 -6.95 -3.20 5.05
C CYS A 58 -6.39 -1.89 4.47
N THR A 59 -7.24 -0.93 4.11
CA THR A 59 -6.82 0.41 3.69
C THR A 59 -6.13 1.18 4.81
N ILE A 60 -6.63 1.09 6.03
CA ILE A 60 -6.04 1.72 7.22
C ILE A 60 -4.80 0.94 7.69
N ALA A 61 -4.88 -0.39 7.72
CA ALA A 61 -3.73 -1.25 8.05
C ALA A 61 -2.55 -1.03 7.10
N GLY A 62 -2.81 -0.85 5.80
CA GLY A 62 -1.80 -0.49 4.80
C GLY A 62 -1.10 0.84 5.10
N CYS A 63 -1.82 1.85 5.58
CA CYS A 63 -1.23 3.10 6.08
C CYS A 63 -0.35 2.85 7.32
N GLY A 64 -0.80 2.03 8.25
CA GLY A 64 -0.04 1.65 9.44
C GLY A 64 1.26 0.95 9.10
N HIS A 65 1.24 0.04 8.13
CA HIS A 65 2.46 -0.64 7.65
C HIS A 65 3.43 0.31 6.94
N ALA A 66 2.93 1.31 6.19
CA ALA A 66 3.78 2.35 5.61
C ALA A 66 4.52 3.14 6.70
N VAL A 67 3.80 3.59 7.74
CA VAL A 67 4.39 4.27 8.91
C VAL A 67 5.44 3.39 9.58
N GLN A 68 5.15 2.11 9.81
CA GLN A 68 6.10 1.19 10.44
C GLN A 68 7.39 1.05 9.63
N VAL A 69 7.30 0.87 8.31
CA VAL A 69 8.48 0.79 7.44
C VAL A 69 9.29 2.08 7.49
N TRP A 70 8.66 3.24 7.36
CA TRP A 70 9.36 4.52 7.32
C TRP A 70 10.06 4.84 8.64
N THR A 71 9.36 4.69 9.75
CA THR A 71 9.90 4.99 11.08
C THR A 71 11.01 4.02 11.49
N ALA A 72 10.89 2.73 11.14
CA ALA A 72 11.95 1.76 11.36
C ALA A 72 13.24 2.14 10.58
N ASN A 73 13.10 2.53 9.30
CA ASN A 73 14.23 2.96 8.49
C ASN A 73 14.75 4.35 8.87
N ALA A 74 13.97 5.14 9.61
CA ALA A 74 14.40 6.38 10.25
C ALA A 74 15.08 6.17 11.62
N GLY A 75 15.15 4.94 12.12
CA GLY A 75 15.81 4.58 13.38
C GLY A 75 14.94 4.66 14.63
N SER A 76 13.62 4.84 14.48
CA SER A 76 12.66 4.92 15.59
C SER A 76 11.35 4.24 15.22
N GLU A 77 11.36 2.90 15.11
CA GLU A 77 10.20 2.12 14.68
C GLU A 77 8.95 2.42 15.51
N VAL A 78 7.85 2.72 14.80
CA VAL A 78 6.51 2.93 15.36
C VAL A 78 5.54 1.96 14.71
N THR A 79 4.99 1.04 15.49
CA THR A 79 3.82 0.25 15.09
C THR A 79 2.57 0.99 15.56
N VAL A 80 1.70 1.40 14.64
CA VAL A 80 0.44 2.07 14.98
C VAL A 80 -0.44 1.11 15.77
N PRO A 81 -0.87 1.45 16.98
CA PRO A 81 -1.61 0.51 17.84
C PRO A 81 -3.05 0.32 17.38
N ASP A 82 -3.61 -0.87 17.61
CA ASP A 82 -4.97 -1.27 17.21
C ASP A 82 -6.06 -0.25 17.57
N PRO A 83 -6.07 0.39 18.76
CA PRO A 83 -7.08 1.42 19.05
C PRO A 83 -7.01 2.65 18.11
N ALA A 84 -5.83 3.02 17.65
CA ALA A 84 -5.69 4.11 16.68
C ALA A 84 -6.16 3.66 15.29
N ILE A 85 -5.80 2.45 14.87
CA ILE A 85 -6.29 1.84 13.61
C ILE A 85 -7.82 1.85 13.60
N LEU A 86 -8.45 1.35 14.68
CA LEU A 86 -9.91 1.33 14.81
C LEU A 86 -10.52 2.72 14.68
N SER A 87 -9.95 3.71 15.39
CA SER A 87 -10.43 5.08 15.36
C SER A 87 -10.40 5.69 13.95
N TYR A 88 -9.34 5.44 13.18
CA TYR A 88 -9.26 5.92 11.79
C TYR A 88 -10.23 5.17 10.87
N TYR A 89 -10.45 3.87 11.08
CA TYR A 89 -11.43 3.11 10.33
C TYR A 89 -12.87 3.61 10.59
N GLU A 90 -13.19 3.93 11.84
CA GLU A 90 -14.45 4.59 12.20
C GLU A 90 -14.59 5.96 11.53
N GLN A 91 -13.54 6.77 11.60
CA GLN A 91 -13.57 8.17 11.16
C GLN A 91 -13.57 8.31 9.62
N TRP A 92 -12.75 7.51 8.90
CA TRP A 92 -12.53 7.68 7.48
C TRP A 92 -13.42 6.77 6.62
N ASP A 93 -13.69 5.56 7.08
CA ASP A 93 -14.46 4.56 6.32
C ASP A 93 -15.86 4.33 6.87
N GLY A 94 -16.22 4.97 8.03
CA GLY A 94 -17.56 4.98 8.60
C GLY A 94 -17.92 3.68 9.34
N TYR A 95 -16.93 2.90 9.78
CA TYR A 95 -17.18 1.74 10.62
C TYR A 95 -17.76 2.15 11.98
N ASN A 96 -18.77 1.41 12.46
CA ASN A 96 -19.36 1.59 13.78
C ASN A 96 -19.28 0.27 14.55
N PRO A 97 -18.48 0.15 15.63
CA PRO A 97 -18.37 -1.08 16.40
C PRO A 97 -19.69 -1.60 16.98
N SER A 98 -20.67 -0.72 17.18
CA SER A 98 -22.01 -1.10 17.65
C SER A 98 -22.92 -1.66 16.55
N ASP A 99 -22.50 -1.52 15.29
CA ASP A 99 -23.20 -2.06 14.12
C ASP A 99 -22.21 -2.74 13.16
N PRO A 100 -21.95 -4.05 13.33
CA PRO A 100 -21.01 -4.80 12.48
C PRO A 100 -21.35 -4.79 10.98
N SER A 101 -22.58 -4.44 10.60
CA SER A 101 -22.97 -4.33 9.18
C SER A 101 -22.29 -3.16 8.48
N THR A 102 -21.72 -2.21 9.23
CA THR A 102 -20.95 -1.06 8.71
C THR A 102 -19.49 -1.43 8.39
N ASP A 103 -19.03 -2.65 8.68
CA ASP A 103 -17.73 -3.16 8.26
C ASP A 103 -17.72 -3.43 6.75
N GLN A 104 -17.69 -2.35 5.97
CA GLN A 104 -17.80 -2.37 4.51
C GLN A 104 -16.47 -2.07 3.80
N GLY A 105 -15.38 -1.88 4.56
CA GLY A 105 -14.08 -1.52 4.02
C GLY A 105 -13.95 -0.06 3.58
N GLY A 106 -12.83 0.27 2.91
CA GLY A 106 -12.46 1.61 2.49
C GLY A 106 -12.12 1.75 1.01
N ILE A 107 -12.06 2.99 0.54
CA ILE A 107 -11.58 3.37 -0.80
C ILE A 107 -10.18 3.98 -0.63
N GLU A 108 -9.17 3.42 -1.30
CA GLU A 108 -7.77 3.85 -1.17
C GLU A 108 -7.59 5.35 -1.36
N LEU A 109 -8.14 5.90 -2.43
CA LEU A 109 -8.05 7.34 -2.74
C LEU A 109 -8.67 8.22 -1.63
N ASP A 110 -9.79 7.81 -1.04
CA ASP A 110 -10.45 8.58 0.02
C ASP A 110 -9.61 8.57 1.29
N VAL A 111 -9.08 7.40 1.70
CA VAL A 111 -8.17 7.24 2.84
C VAL A 111 -6.91 8.10 2.66
N LEU A 112 -6.30 8.11 1.46
CA LEU A 112 -5.11 8.94 1.21
C LEU A 112 -5.41 10.45 1.25
N ASN A 113 -6.58 10.87 0.78
CA ASN A 113 -7.03 12.26 0.90
C ASN A 113 -7.26 12.67 2.36
N ASP A 114 -7.86 11.80 3.17
CA ASP A 114 -8.07 12.05 4.60
C ASP A 114 -6.74 12.04 5.35
N TRP A 115 -5.81 11.13 5.06
CA TRP A 115 -4.47 11.15 5.62
C TRP A 115 -3.72 12.44 5.30
N LYS A 116 -3.72 12.86 4.03
CA LYS A 116 -3.10 14.12 3.61
C LYS A 116 -3.70 15.33 4.33
N LYS A 117 -5.00 15.31 4.59
CA LYS A 117 -5.74 16.41 5.21
C LYS A 117 -5.53 16.51 6.73
N SER A 118 -5.54 15.38 7.42
CA SER A 118 -5.63 15.34 8.88
C SER A 118 -4.43 14.69 9.58
N GLY A 119 -3.54 14.04 8.83
CA GLY A 119 -2.49 13.19 9.39
C GLY A 119 -3.03 11.83 9.85
N PHE A 120 -2.14 10.88 10.08
CA PHE A 120 -2.44 9.54 10.56
C PHE A 120 -1.50 9.16 11.69
N ALA A 121 -2.04 8.98 12.90
CA ALA A 121 -1.28 8.61 14.09
C ALA A 121 -0.04 9.50 14.36
N GLY A 122 -0.16 10.80 14.10
CA GLY A 122 0.94 11.76 14.25
C GLY A 122 1.89 11.87 13.06
N ASN A 123 1.68 11.06 12.02
CA ASN A 123 2.52 11.04 10.81
C ASN A 123 1.83 11.79 9.67
N ALA A 124 2.57 12.66 8.97
CA ALA A 124 2.04 13.46 7.89
C ALA A 124 2.30 12.82 6.52
N LEU A 125 1.26 12.79 5.68
CA LEU A 125 1.39 12.51 4.25
C LEU A 125 1.50 13.84 3.51
N LEU A 126 2.67 14.14 2.93
CA LEU A 126 2.88 15.38 2.17
C LEU A 126 2.15 15.34 0.83
N ALA A 127 2.27 14.22 0.15
CA ALA A 127 1.77 14.04 -1.19
C ALA A 127 1.57 12.56 -1.51
N PHE A 128 0.77 12.29 -2.53
CA PHE A 128 0.75 11.01 -3.21
C PHE A 128 0.59 11.23 -4.72
N ALA A 129 1.04 10.26 -5.49
CA ALA A 129 0.91 10.25 -6.94
C ALA A 129 0.79 8.80 -7.43
N ASP A 130 0.11 8.61 -8.57
CA ASP A 130 -0.20 7.28 -9.07
C ASP A 130 0.85 6.79 -10.08
N PRO A 131 1.68 5.80 -9.72
CA PRO A 131 2.42 5.01 -10.69
C PRO A 131 1.44 4.06 -11.38
N LYS A 132 1.69 3.77 -12.64
CA LYS A 132 0.89 2.77 -13.35
C LYS A 132 1.25 1.37 -12.87
N PRO A 133 0.34 0.52 -12.36
CA PRO A 133 0.65 -0.83 -11.90
C PRO A 133 1.36 -1.70 -12.95
N ALA A 134 1.06 -1.49 -14.24
CA ALA A 134 1.70 -2.18 -15.34
C ALA A 134 3.12 -1.66 -15.68
N ASN A 135 3.49 -0.46 -15.21
CA ASN A 135 4.83 0.11 -15.42
C ASN A 135 5.76 -0.27 -14.26
N LEU A 136 6.39 -1.42 -14.37
CA LEU A 136 7.28 -1.93 -13.32
C LEU A 136 8.43 -0.97 -12.98
N THR A 137 8.88 -0.15 -13.92
CA THR A 137 9.91 0.86 -13.65
C THR A 137 9.42 1.90 -12.66
N GLU A 138 8.22 2.46 -12.86
CA GLU A 138 7.61 3.40 -11.90
C GLU A 138 7.38 2.75 -10.53
N ILE A 139 6.90 1.49 -10.50
CA ILE A 139 6.70 0.74 -9.25
C ILE A 139 8.02 0.52 -8.51
N HIS A 140 9.05 0.04 -9.20
CA HIS A 140 10.38 -0.16 -8.59
C HIS A 140 10.99 1.15 -8.09
N GLN A 141 10.81 2.26 -8.85
CA GLN A 141 11.25 3.59 -8.42
C GLN A 141 10.47 4.08 -7.20
N SER A 142 9.15 3.87 -7.15
CA SER A 142 8.34 4.18 -5.97
C SER A 142 8.89 3.48 -4.72
N ILE A 143 9.12 2.17 -4.81
CA ILE A 143 9.64 1.39 -3.69
C ILE A 143 11.06 1.83 -3.31
N ALA A 144 11.95 1.98 -4.29
CA ALA A 144 13.35 2.31 -4.04
C ALA A 144 13.54 3.73 -3.47
N LEU A 145 12.73 4.71 -3.91
CA LEU A 145 12.88 6.12 -3.54
C LEU A 145 12.08 6.49 -2.28
N PHE A 146 10.95 5.83 -2.01
CA PHE A 146 9.99 6.25 -0.98
C PHE A 146 9.66 5.15 0.03
N GLY A 147 10.47 4.08 0.08
CA GLY A 147 10.31 3.02 1.06
C GLY A 147 9.19 2.03 0.78
N GLY A 148 8.41 2.23 -0.28
CA GLY A 148 7.34 1.32 -0.66
C GLY A 148 6.33 1.92 -1.61
N VAL A 149 5.31 1.14 -1.93
CA VAL A 149 4.13 1.53 -2.69
C VAL A 149 2.88 0.94 -2.03
N TYR A 150 1.82 1.74 -1.94
CA TYR A 150 0.52 1.36 -1.40
C TYR A 150 -0.34 0.91 -2.57
N ILE A 151 -0.89 -0.30 -2.52
CA ILE A 151 -1.51 -0.93 -3.68
C ILE A 151 -2.84 -1.61 -3.38
N GLY A 152 -3.68 -1.64 -4.41
CA GLY A 152 -4.90 -2.44 -4.45
C GLY A 152 -4.73 -3.73 -5.25
N LEU A 153 -5.24 -4.80 -4.68
CA LEU A 153 -5.27 -6.14 -5.26
C LEU A 153 -6.71 -6.63 -5.40
N ALA A 154 -7.09 -7.11 -6.57
CA ALA A 154 -8.32 -7.86 -6.79
C ALA A 154 -8.04 -9.36 -6.55
N LEU A 155 -7.98 -9.78 -5.27
CA LEU A 155 -7.51 -11.09 -4.87
C LEU A 155 -8.41 -12.23 -5.39
N PRO A 156 -7.82 -13.30 -5.96
CA PRO A 156 -8.53 -14.51 -6.32
C PRO A 156 -8.69 -15.45 -5.11
N LEU A 157 -9.74 -16.27 -5.09
CA LEU A 157 -9.92 -17.30 -4.05
C LEU A 157 -8.73 -18.26 -3.96
N THR A 158 -8.03 -18.50 -5.07
CA THR A 158 -6.82 -19.34 -5.09
C THR A 158 -5.69 -18.83 -4.21
N ALA A 159 -5.68 -17.53 -3.87
CA ALA A 159 -4.63 -16.93 -3.03
C ALA A 159 -4.75 -17.32 -1.53
N GLN A 160 -5.92 -17.79 -1.08
CA GLN A 160 -6.17 -18.12 0.33
C GLN A 160 -5.20 -19.15 0.92
N ASN A 161 -4.77 -20.11 0.11
CA ASN A 161 -3.98 -21.25 0.57
C ASN A 161 -2.55 -21.28 -0.03
N GLN A 162 -2.05 -20.14 -0.53
CA GLN A 162 -0.71 -20.05 -1.10
C GLN A 162 0.27 -19.44 -0.10
N ASP A 163 1.45 -20.03 0.04
CA ASP A 163 2.56 -19.45 0.81
C ASP A 163 3.18 -18.26 0.03
N VAL A 164 3.36 -18.42 -1.27
CA VAL A 164 3.68 -17.37 -2.22
C VAL A 164 2.49 -17.18 -3.15
N TRP A 165 2.00 -15.97 -3.27
CA TRP A 165 0.91 -15.67 -4.20
C TRP A 165 1.37 -15.79 -5.64
N ASP A 166 0.74 -16.69 -6.38
CA ASP A 166 1.01 -16.91 -7.80
C ASP A 166 -0.29 -17.17 -8.58
N VAL A 167 -0.22 -16.96 -9.88
CA VAL A 167 -1.32 -17.28 -10.79
C VAL A 167 -1.50 -18.78 -10.87
N VAL A 168 -2.73 -19.26 -10.65
CA VAL A 168 -3.06 -20.67 -10.82
C VAL A 168 -3.58 -20.91 -12.23
N PRO A 169 -2.81 -21.55 -13.12
CA PRO A 169 -3.27 -21.89 -14.45
C PRO A 169 -4.51 -22.78 -14.37
N HIS A 170 -5.51 -22.49 -15.19
CA HIS A 170 -6.76 -23.25 -15.24
C HIS A 170 -7.57 -23.29 -13.91
N GLY A 171 -7.35 -22.31 -13.01
CA GLY A 171 -8.05 -22.24 -11.71
C GLY A 171 -9.56 -21.91 -11.81
N GLY A 172 -10.08 -21.70 -13.01
CA GLY A 172 -11.50 -21.48 -13.25
C GLY A 172 -12.04 -20.24 -12.54
N ALA A 173 -13.24 -20.37 -11.95
CA ALA A 173 -13.89 -19.25 -11.26
C ALA A 173 -13.10 -18.78 -10.03
N HIS A 174 -12.36 -19.65 -9.37
CA HIS A 174 -11.59 -19.34 -8.17
C HIS A 174 -10.32 -18.52 -8.46
N ALA A 175 -9.81 -18.54 -9.68
CA ALA A 175 -8.68 -17.72 -10.13
C ALA A 175 -9.10 -16.36 -10.74
N LYS A 176 -10.40 -16.06 -10.80
CA LYS A 176 -10.87 -14.77 -11.34
C LYS A 176 -10.48 -13.62 -10.40
N LYS A 177 -10.13 -12.48 -11.00
CA LYS A 177 -9.92 -11.21 -10.30
C LYS A 177 -11.09 -10.91 -9.37
N GLY A 178 -10.76 -10.62 -8.10
CA GLY A 178 -11.76 -10.26 -7.10
C GLY A 178 -12.68 -11.41 -6.65
N SER A 179 -12.41 -12.67 -7.04
CA SER A 179 -13.26 -13.79 -6.60
C SER A 179 -13.20 -14.04 -5.09
N TRP A 180 -12.13 -13.61 -4.42
CA TRP A 180 -12.09 -13.50 -2.97
C TRP A 180 -12.55 -12.11 -2.50
N GLY A 181 -12.01 -11.03 -3.10
CA GLY A 181 -12.35 -9.66 -2.76
C GLY A 181 -11.23 -8.68 -3.08
N GLY A 182 -11.47 -7.41 -2.78
CA GLY A 182 -10.47 -6.35 -2.88
C GLY A 182 -9.63 -6.27 -1.61
N HIS A 183 -8.31 -6.13 -1.75
CA HIS A 183 -7.37 -6.03 -0.63
C HIS A 183 -6.35 -4.92 -0.86
N CYS A 184 -6.07 -4.14 0.17
CA CYS A 184 -5.07 -3.11 0.14
C CYS A 184 -3.86 -3.51 0.99
N VAL A 185 -2.65 -3.29 0.46
CA VAL A 185 -1.40 -3.63 1.15
C VAL A 185 -0.30 -2.61 0.87
N PHE A 186 0.70 -2.53 1.76
CA PHE A 186 1.93 -1.79 1.51
C PHE A 186 3.04 -2.74 1.07
N VAL A 187 3.77 -2.38 0.00
CA VAL A 187 4.81 -3.19 -0.65
C VAL A 187 6.17 -2.52 -0.50
N PRO A 188 6.98 -2.88 0.51
CA PRO A 188 8.28 -2.27 0.77
C PRO A 188 9.47 -2.99 0.11
N LYS A 189 9.22 -4.08 -0.64
CA LYS A 189 10.29 -4.90 -1.18
C LYS A 189 9.97 -5.46 -2.55
N TYR A 190 11.00 -5.50 -3.40
CA TYR A 190 10.99 -6.25 -4.65
C TYR A 190 12.35 -6.86 -4.96
N ASP A 191 12.35 -7.91 -5.77
CA ASP A 191 13.51 -8.53 -6.39
C ASP A 191 13.16 -9.02 -7.80
N GLN A 192 14.06 -9.79 -8.42
CA GLN A 192 13.85 -10.34 -9.76
C GLN A 192 12.67 -11.32 -9.87
N ASN A 193 12.18 -11.88 -8.74
CA ASN A 193 11.11 -12.89 -8.72
C ASN A 193 9.72 -12.24 -8.51
N GLY A 194 9.66 -11.05 -7.91
CA GLY A 194 8.41 -10.37 -7.63
C GLY A 194 8.48 -9.36 -6.49
N PHE A 195 7.38 -9.25 -5.77
CA PHE A 195 7.18 -8.26 -4.73
C PHE A 195 6.90 -8.92 -3.38
N THR A 196 7.21 -8.23 -2.30
CA THR A 196 6.82 -8.65 -0.95
C THR A 196 6.04 -7.53 -0.32
N CYS A 197 4.79 -7.80 0.08
CA CYS A 197 3.93 -6.89 0.82
C CYS A 197 3.86 -7.26 2.30
N ILE A 198 3.30 -6.35 3.08
CA ILE A 198 2.95 -6.57 4.48
C ILE A 198 1.44 -6.72 4.55
N THR A 199 0.95 -7.80 5.11
CA THR A 199 -0.46 -8.05 5.32
C THR A 199 -0.68 -9.06 6.46
N TRP A 200 -1.74 -8.90 7.21
CA TRP A 200 -2.13 -9.81 8.31
C TRP A 200 -0.97 -10.15 9.26
N GLY A 201 -0.22 -9.11 9.66
CA GLY A 201 0.88 -9.25 10.62
C GLY A 201 2.11 -9.98 10.11
N GLN A 202 2.28 -10.16 8.80
CA GLN A 202 3.40 -10.88 8.20
C GLN A 202 3.81 -10.36 6.83
N LEU A 203 4.99 -10.76 6.38
CA LEU A 203 5.43 -10.56 5.00
C LEU A 203 4.79 -11.60 4.08
N LYS A 204 4.28 -11.15 2.93
CA LYS A 204 3.67 -11.99 1.92
C LYS A 204 4.28 -11.71 0.55
N THR A 205 4.92 -12.72 -0.02
CA THR A 205 5.54 -12.61 -1.35
C THR A 205 4.52 -12.91 -2.44
N MET A 206 4.60 -12.18 -3.54
CA MET A 206 3.84 -12.43 -4.76
C MET A 206 4.76 -12.42 -5.99
N THR A 207 4.48 -13.31 -6.94
CA THR A 207 5.23 -13.36 -8.20
C THR A 207 4.92 -12.17 -9.11
N LEU A 208 5.80 -11.89 -10.08
CA LEU A 208 5.53 -10.89 -11.12
C LEU A 208 4.27 -11.24 -11.94
N ALA A 209 3.98 -12.52 -12.11
CA ALA A 209 2.76 -12.97 -12.79
C ALA A 209 1.51 -12.60 -12.00
N PHE A 210 1.55 -12.83 -10.67
CA PHE A 210 0.46 -12.45 -9.76
C PHE A 210 0.24 -10.95 -9.74
N TRP A 211 1.31 -10.16 -9.61
CA TRP A 211 1.24 -8.70 -9.69
C TRP A 211 0.53 -8.24 -10.95
N LYS A 212 1.00 -8.68 -12.13
CA LYS A 212 0.44 -8.27 -13.42
C LYS A 212 -1.02 -8.63 -13.59
N GLU A 213 -1.44 -9.75 -12.99
CA GLU A 213 -2.83 -10.21 -13.10
C GLU A 213 -3.74 -9.53 -12.09
N TYR A 214 -3.33 -9.32 -10.84
CA TYR A 214 -4.24 -8.97 -9.76
C TYR A 214 -4.02 -7.59 -9.14
N CYS A 215 -2.91 -6.89 -9.41
CA CYS A 215 -2.70 -5.52 -8.97
C CYS A 215 -3.37 -4.56 -9.96
N ASP A 216 -4.32 -3.77 -9.49
CA ASP A 216 -5.14 -2.88 -10.32
C ASP A 216 -5.09 -1.41 -9.88
N GLU A 217 -4.51 -1.11 -8.71
CA GLU A 217 -4.36 0.23 -8.17
C GLU A 217 -3.00 0.38 -7.48
N ALA A 218 -2.37 1.57 -7.58
CA ALA A 218 -1.10 1.82 -6.92
C ALA A 218 -0.91 3.31 -6.64
N HIS A 219 -0.36 3.63 -5.46
CA HIS A 219 -0.08 4.99 -5.01
C HIS A 219 1.32 5.07 -4.40
N THR A 220 2.16 5.95 -4.96
CA THR A 220 3.41 6.36 -4.33
C THR A 220 3.10 7.37 -3.26
N LEU A 221 3.57 7.13 -2.05
CA LEU A 221 3.31 7.97 -0.88
C LEU A 221 4.59 8.75 -0.50
N LEU A 222 4.45 10.05 -0.27
CA LEU A 222 5.53 10.93 0.19
C LEU A 222 5.25 11.35 1.64
N SER A 223 5.95 10.71 2.57
CA SER A 223 5.85 11.03 4.00
C SER A 223 7.00 11.93 4.45
N THR A 224 6.72 12.80 5.42
CA THR A 224 7.76 13.55 6.14
C THR A 224 8.73 12.62 6.84
N ASP A 225 8.26 11.51 7.40
CA ASP A 225 9.09 10.56 8.15
C ASP A 225 10.17 9.96 7.26
N TRP A 226 9.78 9.56 6.03
CA TRP A 226 10.73 9.03 5.06
C TRP A 226 11.69 10.08 4.53
N ILE A 227 11.19 11.24 4.06
CA ILE A 227 12.01 12.27 3.42
C ILE A 227 12.96 12.93 4.40
N THR A 228 12.56 13.15 5.65
CA THR A 228 13.44 13.72 6.68
C THR A 228 14.58 12.77 7.03
N ALA A 229 14.34 11.47 7.07
CA ALA A 229 15.34 10.47 7.41
C ALA A 229 16.30 10.16 6.25
N ASN A 230 15.78 10.09 5.01
CA ASN A 230 16.51 9.58 3.85
C ASN A 230 16.86 10.67 2.83
N GLY A 231 16.38 11.89 3.02
CA GLY A 231 16.54 13.01 2.09
C GLY A 231 15.56 12.95 0.92
N SER A 232 15.52 14.03 0.13
CA SER A 232 14.76 14.06 -1.13
C SER A 232 15.53 13.27 -2.19
N PRO A 233 14.93 12.29 -2.88
CA PRO A 233 15.62 11.49 -3.87
C PRO A 233 16.12 12.33 -5.04
N ALA A 234 17.41 12.20 -5.38
CA ALA A 234 17.96 12.86 -6.56
C ALA A 234 17.26 12.37 -7.84
N GLY A 235 16.84 13.31 -8.68
CA GLY A 235 16.13 12.99 -9.91
C GLY A 235 14.61 12.87 -9.77
N PHE A 236 14.06 13.10 -8.56
CA PHE A 236 12.63 13.23 -8.34
C PHE A 236 12.26 14.70 -8.08
N ASP A 237 11.35 15.25 -8.88
CA ASP A 237 10.92 16.65 -8.77
C ASP A 237 9.80 16.82 -7.72
N GLN A 238 10.20 16.73 -6.45
CA GLN A 238 9.28 16.91 -5.33
C GLN A 238 8.68 18.31 -5.28
N ALA A 239 9.46 19.35 -5.64
CA ALA A 239 8.99 20.72 -5.61
C ALA A 239 7.84 20.94 -6.60
N GLN A 240 7.98 20.40 -7.82
CA GLN A 240 6.92 20.45 -8.82
C GLN A 240 5.69 19.66 -8.36
N LEU A 241 5.87 18.45 -7.78
CA LEU A 241 4.76 17.66 -7.26
C LEU A 241 3.96 18.42 -6.19
N LEU A 242 4.64 19.04 -5.22
CA LEU A 242 3.99 19.83 -4.16
C LEU A 242 3.27 21.07 -4.73
N THR A 243 3.86 21.71 -5.75
CA THR A 243 3.23 22.84 -6.46
C THR A 243 1.94 22.42 -7.16
N ASP A 244 2.00 21.33 -7.92
CA ASP A 244 0.83 20.80 -8.65
C ASP A 244 -0.29 20.38 -7.69
N LEU A 245 0.05 19.74 -6.56
CA LEU A 245 -0.91 19.40 -5.50
C LEU A 245 -1.57 20.63 -4.88
N GLY A 246 -0.82 21.70 -4.67
CA GLY A 246 -1.35 22.98 -4.17
C GLY A 246 -2.33 23.65 -5.14
N ALA A 247 -2.24 23.37 -6.42
CA ALA A 247 -3.14 23.89 -7.46
C ALA A 247 -4.45 23.09 -7.60
N ILE A 248 -4.52 21.87 -7.06
CA ILE A 248 -5.73 21.05 -7.02
C ILE A 248 -6.64 21.57 -5.90
N LYS A 249 -7.74 22.23 -6.28
CA LYS A 249 -8.75 22.78 -5.36
C LYS A 249 -9.99 21.89 -5.30
#